data_d4a7e931c5380ef11fc30e3331db0a81
#
_entry.id   d4a7e931c5380ef11fc30e3331db0a81
#
_cell.length_a   1.000
_cell.length_b   1.000
_cell.length_c   1.000
_cell.angle_alpha   90.00
_cell.angle_beta   90.00
_cell.angle_gamma   90.00
#
_symmetry.space_group_name_H-M   'P 1'
#
loop_
_entity.id
_entity.type
_entity.pdbx_description
1 polymer ?
#
loop_
_entity_poly.entity_id
_entity_poly.type
_entity_poly.pdbx_seq_one_letter_code
_entity_poly.pdbx_strand_id
1 'polypeptide(L)'
;MKYFTFVFISILLFGFSGQSDSKETDLIQKIQEQYQSIQSFSGHFSQTSYRNNTETVRRAEGLVSYKRPGKMRWLYEVPEEQLLVTNGETLWLFDPLLENVTIQKLEKLTDGTALSFLLGLGDLQADFNRRLISQVLLTSPDALIVELEPKKAAANLSFIQLAVHPVTYNLQIIALMDQEGNYRTIELESMHYNLVLEDNFFEFKVTQDMEVIEAGN
;
A
#
# COMPACT_ATOMS: atom_id res chain seq x y z
N MET A 1 -70.35 35.64 11.62
CA MET A 1 -69.12 35.74 10.82
C MET A 1 -67.94 35.54 11.76
N LYS A 2 -67.32 34.35 11.77
CA LYS A 2 -66.15 34.02 12.54
C LYS A 2 -65.05 33.66 11.56
N TYR A 3 -64.02 34.49 11.49
CA TYR A 3 -62.82 34.26 10.66
C TYR A 3 -61.91 33.27 11.37
N PHE A 4 -61.65 32.14 10.72
CA PHE A 4 -60.68 31.11 11.17
C PHE A 4 -59.38 31.41 10.47
N THR A 5 -58.38 31.88 11.26
CA THR A 5 -57.04 32.18 10.77
C THR A 5 -56.22 30.88 10.75
N PHE A 6 -55.87 30.38 9.56
CA PHE A 6 -54.96 29.25 9.38
C PHE A 6 -53.51 29.73 9.53
N VAL A 7 -52.83 29.29 10.61
CA VAL A 7 -51.40 29.49 10.79
C VAL A 7 -50.67 28.36 10.05
N PHE A 8 -49.95 28.71 8.98
CA PHE A 8 -49.05 27.84 8.27
C PHE A 8 -47.73 27.72 9.05
N ILE A 9 -47.51 26.59 9.76
CA ILE A 9 -46.21 26.27 10.33
C ILE A 9 -45.34 25.69 9.25
N SER A 10 -44.41 26.50 8.75
CA SER A 10 -43.35 26.09 7.80
C SER A 10 -42.28 25.31 8.59
N ILE A 11 -42.29 24.00 8.46
CA ILE A 11 -41.20 23.13 8.99
C ILE A 11 -40.00 23.29 8.09
N LEU A 12 -39.00 24.04 8.54
CA LEU A 12 -37.68 24.11 7.97
C LEU A 12 -36.94 22.76 8.26
N LEU A 13 -36.97 21.86 7.31
CA LEU A 13 -36.08 20.70 7.28
C LEU A 13 -34.66 21.20 7.04
N PHE A 14 -33.91 21.40 8.09
CA PHE A 14 -32.47 21.52 8.01
C PHE A 14 -31.91 20.16 7.61
N GLY A 15 -31.55 20.06 6.33
CA GLY A 15 -30.82 18.94 5.81
C GLY A 15 -29.42 18.85 6.47
N PHE A 16 -29.25 17.89 7.35
CA PHE A 16 -27.96 17.50 7.89
C PHE A 16 -27.30 16.55 6.86
N SER A 17 -26.71 17.12 5.85
CA SER A 17 -25.88 16.36 4.89
C SER A 17 -24.59 17.13 4.67
N GLY A 18 -23.47 16.52 5.03
CA GLY A 18 -22.19 17.00 4.52
C GLY A 18 -21.00 17.08 5.49
N GLN A 19 -20.99 16.35 6.62
CA GLN A 19 -19.86 16.46 7.56
C GLN A 19 -18.98 15.19 7.65
N SER A 20 -19.36 14.11 7.00
CA SER A 20 -18.58 12.89 6.98
C SER A 20 -17.50 12.89 5.88
N ASP A 21 -17.81 13.38 4.70
CA ASP A 21 -16.87 13.40 3.57
C ASP A 21 -15.62 14.26 3.79
N SER A 22 -15.74 15.38 4.50
CA SER A 22 -14.59 16.29 4.69
C SER A 22 -13.53 15.76 5.67
N LYS A 23 -13.94 15.05 6.72
CA LYS A 23 -13.00 14.45 7.68
C LYS A 23 -12.26 13.24 7.10
N GLU A 24 -12.90 12.56 6.19
CA GLU A 24 -12.41 11.33 5.57
C GLU A 24 -11.43 11.59 4.43
N THR A 25 -11.69 12.64 3.65
CA THR A 25 -10.75 13.17 2.65
C THR A 25 -9.48 13.67 3.35
N ASP A 26 -9.62 14.29 4.52
CA ASP A 26 -8.52 14.76 5.37
C ASP A 26 -7.60 13.60 5.82
N LEU A 27 -8.13 12.40 6.14
CA LEU A 27 -7.30 11.27 6.56
C LEU A 27 -6.40 10.73 5.43
N ILE A 28 -6.94 10.53 4.22
CA ILE A 28 -6.14 10.07 3.08
C ILE A 28 -5.06 11.09 2.73
N GLN A 29 -5.40 12.37 2.78
CA GLN A 29 -4.46 13.45 2.57
C GLN A 29 -3.32 13.41 3.60
N LYS A 30 -3.62 13.25 4.88
CA LYS A 30 -2.62 13.14 5.95
C LYS A 30 -1.70 11.93 5.78
N ILE A 31 -2.26 10.79 5.38
CA ILE A 31 -1.46 9.60 5.05
C ILE A 31 -0.51 9.90 3.90
N GLN A 32 -1.01 10.53 2.83
CA GLN A 32 -0.21 10.91 1.66
C GLN A 32 0.91 11.89 2.02
N GLU A 33 0.58 12.96 2.74
CA GLU A 33 1.53 13.98 3.18
C GLU A 33 2.62 13.39 4.09
N GLN A 34 2.21 12.54 5.04
CA GLN A 34 3.17 11.85 5.91
C GLN A 34 4.10 10.96 5.09
N TYR A 35 3.56 10.14 4.18
CA TYR A 35 4.38 9.28 3.34
C TYR A 35 5.31 10.08 2.42
N GLN A 36 4.85 11.21 1.89
CA GLN A 36 5.67 12.13 1.07
C GLN A 36 6.78 12.82 1.87
N SER A 37 6.59 13.05 3.16
CA SER A 37 7.62 13.66 4.02
C SER A 37 8.79 12.74 4.31
N ILE A 38 8.60 11.42 4.18
CA ILE A 38 9.62 10.40 4.43
C ILE A 38 10.57 10.33 3.24
N GLN A 39 11.87 10.61 3.47
CA GLN A 39 12.92 10.52 2.45
C GLN A 39 13.47 9.11 2.32
N SER A 40 13.53 8.39 3.44
CA SER A 40 13.99 7.01 3.51
C SER A 40 13.43 6.31 4.73
N PHE A 41 13.38 5.00 4.68
CA PHE A 41 13.14 4.18 5.87
C PHE A 41 13.83 2.83 5.73
N SER A 42 14.02 2.16 6.86
CA SER A 42 14.42 0.75 6.94
C SER A 42 13.81 0.13 8.18
N GLY A 43 13.46 -1.15 8.09
CA GLY A 43 12.87 -1.91 9.18
C GLY A 43 12.64 -3.36 8.81
N HIS A 44 11.93 -4.06 9.67
CA HIS A 44 11.48 -5.43 9.44
C HIS A 44 10.07 -5.43 8.84
N PHE A 45 9.75 -6.47 8.09
CA PHE A 45 8.39 -6.76 7.70
C PHE A 45 8.05 -8.21 8.03
N SER A 46 6.78 -8.43 8.37
CA SER A 46 6.19 -9.76 8.35
C SER A 46 5.02 -9.78 7.36
N GLN A 47 4.97 -10.81 6.53
CA GLN A 47 3.94 -10.99 5.53
C GLN A 47 3.16 -12.27 5.80
N THR A 48 1.83 -12.18 5.80
CA THR A 48 0.96 -13.35 5.84
C THR A 48 0.08 -13.34 4.59
N SER A 49 0.09 -14.45 3.84
CA SER A 49 -0.71 -14.61 2.61
C SER A 49 -1.78 -15.66 2.81
N TYR A 50 -3.01 -15.31 2.46
CA TYR A 50 -4.21 -16.13 2.58
C TYR A 50 -4.76 -16.44 1.19
N ARG A 51 -5.06 -17.69 0.94
CA ARG A 51 -5.71 -18.10 -0.30
C ARG A 51 -7.19 -18.32 -0.05
N ASN A 52 -8.02 -17.70 -0.88
CA ASN A 52 -9.48 -17.87 -0.82
C ASN A 52 -9.88 -19.34 -0.92
N ASN A 53 -10.92 -19.73 -0.14
CA ASN A 53 -11.45 -21.10 -0.09
C ASN A 53 -10.42 -22.18 0.31
N THR A 54 -9.33 -21.83 0.96
CA THR A 54 -8.37 -22.78 1.51
C THR A 54 -7.95 -22.36 2.92
N GLU A 55 -7.50 -23.33 3.72
CA GLU A 55 -6.86 -23.05 5.01
C GLU A 55 -5.36 -22.73 4.86
N THR A 56 -4.89 -22.60 3.62
CA THR A 56 -3.47 -22.38 3.35
C THR A 56 -3.08 -20.96 3.72
N VAL A 57 -2.21 -20.85 4.70
CA VAL A 57 -1.56 -19.61 5.11
C VAL A 57 -0.06 -19.76 4.89
N ARG A 58 0.52 -18.78 4.17
CA ARG A 58 1.97 -18.69 3.99
C ARG A 58 2.48 -17.46 4.73
N ARG A 59 3.61 -17.62 5.42
CA ARG A 59 4.28 -16.54 6.13
C ARG A 59 5.65 -16.31 5.53
N ALA A 60 6.04 -15.05 5.50
CA ALA A 60 7.37 -14.63 5.09
C ALA A 60 7.79 -13.44 5.96
N GLU A 61 9.07 -13.32 6.21
CA GLU A 61 9.65 -12.27 7.04
C GLU A 61 10.96 -11.80 6.41
N GLY A 62 11.37 -10.58 6.75
CA GLY A 62 12.63 -10.06 6.26
C GLY A 62 12.80 -8.56 6.50
N LEU A 63 13.61 -7.94 5.66
CA LEU A 63 14.00 -6.53 5.77
C LEU A 63 13.45 -5.73 4.59
N VAL A 64 12.95 -4.53 4.88
CA VAL A 64 12.57 -3.56 3.87
C VAL A 64 13.35 -2.27 4.06
N SER A 65 13.86 -1.73 2.96
CA SER A 65 14.47 -0.41 2.92
C SER A 65 13.95 0.37 1.73
N TYR A 66 13.74 1.65 1.91
CA TYR A 66 13.22 2.57 0.92
C TYR A 66 14.04 3.87 0.91
N LYS A 67 14.24 4.43 -0.26
CA LYS A 67 14.79 5.77 -0.45
C LYS A 67 14.13 6.47 -1.63
N ARG A 68 13.68 7.66 -1.42
CA ARG A 68 13.07 8.51 -2.45
C ARG A 68 14.09 8.98 -3.49
N PRO A 69 13.71 9.08 -4.79
CA PRO A 69 12.47 8.56 -5.38
C PRO A 69 12.62 7.11 -5.83
N GLY A 70 11.59 6.30 -5.61
CA GLY A 70 11.41 4.99 -6.28
C GLY A 70 12.41 3.89 -5.95
N LYS A 71 13.36 4.11 -5.04
CA LYS A 71 14.35 3.09 -4.66
C LYS A 71 13.82 2.26 -3.52
N MET A 72 13.86 0.94 -3.68
CA MET A 72 13.39 0.01 -2.66
C MET A 72 14.23 -1.27 -2.69
N ARG A 73 14.47 -1.83 -1.51
CA ARG A 73 15.09 -3.12 -1.31
C ARG A 73 14.25 -3.92 -0.35
N TRP A 74 13.77 -5.07 -0.79
CA TRP A 74 12.92 -5.97 -0.05
C TRP A 74 13.60 -7.33 0.00
N LEU A 75 14.20 -7.66 1.13
CA LEU A 75 14.90 -8.91 1.36
C LEU A 75 14.01 -9.83 2.17
N TYR A 76 13.52 -10.89 1.55
CA TYR A 76 12.90 -12.02 2.26
C TYR A 76 14.00 -12.91 2.83
N GLU A 77 13.87 -13.28 4.10
CA GLU A 77 14.81 -14.14 4.81
C GLU A 77 14.16 -15.49 5.16
N VAL A 78 12.85 -15.50 5.34
CA VAL A 78 12.03 -16.66 5.72
C VAL A 78 10.81 -16.72 4.82
N PRO A 79 10.36 -17.89 4.34
CA PRO A 79 10.95 -19.23 4.51
C PRO A 79 12.17 -19.49 3.60
N GLU A 80 12.31 -18.73 2.53
CA GLU A 80 13.37 -18.83 1.53
C GLU A 80 13.87 -17.42 1.20
N GLU A 81 15.17 -17.31 1.02
CA GLU A 81 15.78 -16.03 0.66
C GLU A 81 15.35 -15.60 -0.74
N GLN A 82 14.83 -14.40 -0.87
CA GLN A 82 14.55 -13.74 -2.13
C GLN A 82 14.84 -12.26 -2.01
N LEU A 83 15.30 -11.64 -3.06
CA LEU A 83 15.60 -10.22 -3.08
C LEU A 83 14.84 -9.52 -4.21
N LEU A 84 13.99 -8.58 -3.83
CA LEU A 84 13.43 -7.60 -4.75
C LEU A 84 14.14 -6.27 -4.50
N VAL A 85 14.77 -5.71 -5.52
CA VAL A 85 15.43 -4.41 -5.42
C VAL A 85 15.11 -3.55 -6.65
N THR A 86 14.94 -2.25 -6.45
CA THR A 86 14.79 -1.27 -7.54
C THR A 86 15.58 -0.02 -7.24
N ASN A 87 16.23 0.52 -8.28
CA ASN A 87 16.96 1.78 -8.24
C ASN A 87 16.13 3.00 -8.66
N GLY A 88 14.82 2.79 -8.90
CA GLY A 88 13.90 3.81 -9.40
C GLY A 88 13.62 3.71 -10.91
N GLU A 89 14.38 2.94 -11.67
CA GLU A 89 14.21 2.73 -13.11
C GLU A 89 14.02 1.25 -13.44
N THR A 90 14.85 0.40 -12.86
CA THR A 90 14.87 -1.05 -13.07
C THR A 90 14.51 -1.75 -11.77
N LEU A 91 13.74 -2.82 -11.90
CA LEU A 91 13.42 -3.74 -10.83
C LEU A 91 14.09 -5.08 -11.13
N TRP A 92 14.76 -5.62 -10.12
CA TRP A 92 15.35 -6.95 -10.12
C TRP A 92 14.64 -7.80 -9.07
N LEU A 93 14.21 -8.99 -9.46
CA LEU A 93 13.74 -10.02 -8.54
C LEU A 93 14.72 -11.19 -8.65
N PHE A 94 15.53 -11.38 -7.63
CA PHE A 94 16.54 -12.42 -7.54
C PHE A 94 16.07 -13.54 -6.62
N ASP A 95 16.16 -14.77 -7.13
CA ASP A 95 15.95 -16.00 -6.41
C ASP A 95 17.27 -16.77 -6.31
N PRO A 96 17.95 -16.76 -5.15
CA PRO A 96 19.24 -17.41 -4.99
C PRO A 96 19.15 -18.93 -5.05
N LEU A 97 17.99 -19.54 -4.73
CA LEU A 97 17.81 -20.98 -4.81
C LEU A 97 17.76 -21.48 -6.27
N LEU A 98 17.18 -20.67 -7.15
CA LEU A 98 17.08 -20.95 -8.57
C LEU A 98 18.23 -20.33 -9.38
N GLU A 99 19.10 -19.55 -8.73
CA GLU A 99 20.21 -18.81 -9.35
C GLU A 99 19.74 -17.95 -10.54
N ASN A 100 18.51 -17.40 -10.48
CA ASN A 100 17.95 -16.58 -11.54
C ASN A 100 17.59 -15.17 -11.08
N VAL A 101 17.58 -14.24 -12.02
CA VAL A 101 17.14 -12.87 -11.81
C VAL A 101 16.16 -12.45 -12.89
N THR A 102 14.96 -12.06 -12.46
CA THR A 102 13.99 -11.43 -13.37
C THR A 102 14.23 -9.92 -13.38
N ILE A 103 14.38 -9.36 -14.58
CA ILE A 103 14.63 -7.93 -14.79
C ILE A 103 13.44 -7.30 -15.47
N GLN A 104 12.95 -6.18 -14.93
CA GLN A 104 11.81 -5.46 -15.47
C GLN A 104 11.98 -3.95 -15.33
N LYS A 105 11.46 -3.17 -16.27
CA LYS A 105 11.38 -1.72 -16.13
C LYS A 105 10.29 -1.35 -15.15
N LEU A 106 10.63 -0.48 -14.20
CA LEU A 106 9.71 -0.08 -13.13
C LEU A 106 8.47 0.65 -13.66
N GLU A 107 8.59 1.46 -14.71
CA GLU A 107 7.48 2.19 -15.34
C GLU A 107 6.29 1.29 -15.73
N LYS A 108 6.57 0.05 -16.15
CA LYS A 108 5.53 -0.93 -16.54
C LYS A 108 4.73 -1.49 -15.35
N LEU A 109 5.22 -1.33 -14.13
CA LEU A 109 4.63 -1.90 -12.91
C LEU A 109 3.89 -0.87 -12.05
N THR A 110 4.16 0.40 -12.27
CA THR A 110 3.76 1.46 -11.32
C THR A 110 2.52 2.25 -11.75
N ASP A 111 2.00 2.06 -12.97
CA ASP A 111 0.85 2.84 -13.43
C ASP A 111 -0.43 2.46 -12.65
N GLY A 112 -0.81 3.32 -11.68
CA GLY A 112 -2.03 3.21 -10.88
C GLY A 112 -2.08 2.01 -9.93
N THR A 113 -0.93 1.51 -9.48
CA THR A 113 -0.85 0.32 -8.61
C THR A 113 -0.51 0.67 -7.16
N ALA A 114 -0.81 -0.26 -6.22
CA ALA A 114 -0.35 -0.15 -4.83
C ALA A 114 1.19 -0.05 -4.74
N LEU A 115 1.91 -0.66 -5.69
CA LEU A 115 3.36 -0.59 -5.75
C LEU A 115 3.84 0.85 -6.04
N SER A 116 3.15 1.61 -6.90
CA SER A 116 3.51 3.02 -7.16
C SER A 116 3.44 3.86 -5.89
N PHE A 117 2.42 3.65 -5.07
CA PHE A 117 2.31 4.33 -3.78
C PHE A 117 3.47 3.94 -2.85
N LEU A 118 3.74 2.64 -2.68
CA LEU A 118 4.82 2.15 -1.81
C LEU A 118 6.20 2.65 -2.25
N LEU A 119 6.41 2.84 -3.55
CA LEU A 119 7.62 3.42 -4.11
C LEU A 119 7.65 4.95 -4.03
N GLY A 120 6.63 5.57 -3.45
CA GLY A 120 6.52 7.03 -3.34
C GLY A 120 6.35 7.74 -4.67
N LEU A 121 5.90 7.04 -5.70
CA LEU A 121 5.66 7.51 -7.06
C LEU A 121 4.17 7.77 -7.33
N GLY A 122 3.27 7.17 -6.53
CA GLY A 122 1.82 7.26 -6.66
C GLY A 122 1.19 8.33 -5.77
N ASP A 123 -0.05 8.65 -6.07
CA ASP A 123 -0.91 9.54 -5.31
C ASP A 123 -2.20 8.80 -4.90
N LEU A 124 -2.41 8.64 -3.58
CA LEU A 124 -3.57 7.91 -3.05
C LEU A 124 -4.89 8.53 -3.49
N GLN A 125 -4.98 9.87 -3.55
CA GLN A 125 -6.21 10.56 -3.95
C GLN A 125 -6.43 10.53 -5.46
N ALA A 126 -5.35 10.60 -6.24
CA ALA A 126 -5.44 10.54 -7.70
C ALA A 126 -5.74 9.12 -8.20
N ASP A 127 -5.14 8.10 -7.58
CA ASP A 127 -5.14 6.74 -8.08
C ASP A 127 -6.24 5.85 -7.48
N PHE A 128 -6.76 6.21 -6.29
CA PHE A 128 -7.73 5.39 -5.56
C PHE A 128 -8.99 6.16 -5.20
N ASN A 129 -10.10 5.42 -5.10
CA ASN A 129 -11.31 5.85 -4.43
C ASN A 129 -11.34 5.26 -3.03
N ARG A 130 -11.76 6.07 -2.06
CA ARG A 130 -12.09 5.52 -0.76
C ARG A 130 -13.41 4.78 -0.82
N ARG A 131 -13.50 3.69 -0.06
CA ARG A 131 -14.75 2.95 0.12
C ARG A 131 -14.97 2.61 1.60
N LEU A 132 -16.18 2.26 1.96
CA LEU A 132 -16.47 1.71 3.27
C LEU A 132 -15.78 0.35 3.40
N ILE A 133 -15.28 0.04 4.59
CA ILE A 133 -14.65 -1.25 4.87
C ILE A 133 -15.67 -2.35 4.60
N SER A 134 -15.42 -3.14 3.57
CA SER A 134 -16.29 -4.20 3.10
C SER A 134 -16.03 -5.53 3.81
N GLN A 135 -14.77 -5.75 4.17
CA GLN A 135 -14.30 -6.93 4.89
C GLN A 135 -13.17 -6.50 5.82
N VAL A 136 -13.20 -6.97 7.07
CA VAL A 136 -12.15 -6.65 8.04
C VAL A 136 -10.98 -7.61 7.80
N LEU A 137 -9.92 -7.11 7.13
CA LEU A 137 -8.67 -7.83 6.91
C LEU A 137 -7.63 -7.49 7.98
N LEU A 138 -7.71 -6.26 8.53
CA LEU A 138 -6.77 -5.74 9.51
C LEU A 138 -7.48 -5.56 10.85
N THR A 139 -6.83 -6.01 11.91
CA THR A 139 -7.24 -5.75 13.28
C THR A 139 -6.07 -5.09 14.01
N SER A 140 -6.18 -3.79 14.25
CA SER A 140 -5.21 -3.05 15.07
C SER A 140 -6.01 -2.08 15.93
N PRO A 141 -6.14 -2.33 17.25
CA PRO A 141 -7.02 -1.54 18.13
C PRO A 141 -6.66 -0.06 18.17
N ASP A 142 -5.39 0.27 17.94
CA ASP A 142 -4.85 1.62 18.06
C ASP A 142 -4.57 2.29 16.71
N ALA A 143 -4.94 1.68 15.57
CA ALA A 143 -4.70 2.22 14.25
C ALA A 143 -5.96 2.82 13.61
N LEU A 144 -5.77 3.83 12.76
CA LEU A 144 -6.80 4.27 11.82
C LEU A 144 -6.71 3.40 10.57
N ILE A 145 -7.85 2.83 10.14
CA ILE A 145 -7.90 1.94 8.97
C ILE A 145 -8.70 2.64 7.86
N VAL A 146 -8.15 2.64 6.66
CA VAL A 146 -8.82 3.08 5.43
C VAL A 146 -8.83 1.95 4.41
N GLU A 147 -9.93 1.83 3.65
CA GLU A 147 -10.04 0.92 2.50
C GLU A 147 -10.10 1.74 1.21
N LEU A 148 -9.28 1.37 0.24
CA LEU A 148 -9.08 2.08 -1.00
C LEU A 148 -9.20 1.12 -2.19
N GLU A 149 -10.00 1.47 -3.20
CA GLU A 149 -10.10 0.73 -4.45
C GLU A 149 -9.43 1.51 -5.59
N PRO A 150 -8.71 0.83 -6.51
CA PRO A 150 -8.11 1.51 -7.65
C PRO A 150 -9.17 2.17 -8.54
N LYS A 151 -8.94 3.42 -8.97
CA LYS A 151 -9.80 4.11 -9.95
C LYS A 151 -9.72 3.51 -11.35
N LYS A 152 -8.54 2.99 -11.70
CA LYS A 152 -8.33 2.22 -12.93
C LYS A 152 -8.27 0.75 -12.56
N ALA A 153 -8.87 -0.12 -13.36
CA ALA A 153 -8.77 -1.56 -13.16
C ALA A 153 -7.29 -1.98 -13.16
N ALA A 154 -6.80 -2.38 -12.01
CA ALA A 154 -5.46 -2.94 -11.86
C ALA A 154 -5.56 -4.46 -12.03
N ALA A 155 -4.65 -5.07 -12.80
CA ALA A 155 -4.76 -6.46 -13.25
C ALA A 155 -4.89 -7.42 -12.09
N ASN A 156 -4.64 -7.33 -10.93
CA ASN A 156 -4.78 -8.29 -9.83
C ASN A 156 -5.05 -7.62 -8.46
N LEU A 157 -5.66 -6.43 -8.46
CA LEU A 157 -5.96 -5.72 -7.22
C LEU A 157 -7.44 -5.35 -7.17
N SER A 158 -8.15 -5.81 -6.15
CA SER A 158 -9.54 -5.42 -5.85
C SER A 158 -9.57 -4.19 -4.96
N PHE A 159 -8.88 -4.24 -3.83
CA PHE A 159 -8.73 -3.11 -2.91
C PHE A 159 -7.50 -3.29 -2.02
N ILE A 160 -7.14 -2.21 -1.36
CA ILE A 160 -6.12 -2.21 -0.30
C ILE A 160 -6.74 -1.70 1.01
N GLN A 161 -6.25 -2.20 2.14
CA GLN A 161 -6.48 -1.58 3.44
C GLN A 161 -5.14 -1.09 3.99
N LEU A 162 -5.14 0.12 4.52
CA LEU A 162 -3.99 0.72 5.18
C LEU A 162 -4.34 0.95 6.64
N ALA A 163 -3.56 0.38 7.56
CA ALA A 163 -3.60 0.72 8.97
C ALA A 163 -2.43 1.68 9.27
N VAL A 164 -2.75 2.85 9.82
CA VAL A 164 -1.78 3.89 10.12
C VAL A 164 -1.86 4.31 11.58
N HIS A 165 -0.74 4.76 12.11
CA HIS A 165 -0.66 5.30 13.47
C HIS A 165 -1.56 6.57 13.60
N PRO A 166 -2.42 6.69 14.62
CA PRO A 166 -3.45 7.73 14.68
C PRO A 166 -2.93 9.15 14.85
N VAL A 167 -1.68 9.31 15.29
CA VAL A 167 -1.06 10.62 15.51
C VAL A 167 -0.04 10.97 14.43
N THR A 168 0.82 10.01 14.04
CA THR A 168 1.90 10.26 13.08
C THR A 168 1.52 9.92 11.64
N TYR A 169 0.44 9.19 11.42
CA TYR A 169 -0.02 8.67 10.12
C TYR A 169 1.01 7.77 9.42
N ASN A 170 2.02 7.31 10.15
CA ASN A 170 2.96 6.32 9.66
C ASN A 170 2.23 5.01 9.35
N LEU A 171 2.56 4.44 8.21
CA LEU A 171 2.02 3.15 7.78
C LEU A 171 2.54 2.04 8.71
N GLN A 172 1.63 1.22 9.21
CA GLN A 172 1.92 0.10 10.10
C GLN A 172 1.62 -1.24 9.43
N ILE A 173 0.43 -1.35 8.78
CA ILE A 173 0.01 -2.58 8.13
C ILE A 173 -0.62 -2.23 6.79
N ILE A 174 -0.34 -3.07 5.80
CA ILE A 174 -0.94 -3.03 4.48
C ILE A 174 -1.64 -4.35 4.24
N ALA A 175 -2.89 -4.34 3.81
CA ALA A 175 -3.54 -5.52 3.26
C ALA A 175 -3.86 -5.29 1.78
N LEU A 176 -3.62 -6.30 0.96
CA LEU A 176 -3.85 -6.30 -0.47
C LEU A 176 -4.82 -7.45 -0.79
N MET A 177 -5.99 -7.13 -1.33
CA MET A 177 -6.99 -8.10 -1.77
C MET A 177 -6.99 -8.17 -3.29
N ASP A 178 -6.86 -9.37 -3.85
CA ASP A 178 -7.01 -9.58 -5.29
C ASP A 178 -8.46 -9.81 -5.71
N GLN A 179 -8.69 -9.92 -7.02
CA GLN A 179 -10.03 -10.14 -7.58
C GLN A 179 -10.56 -11.57 -7.35
N GLU A 180 -9.70 -12.52 -7.00
CA GLU A 180 -10.05 -13.90 -6.69
C GLU A 180 -10.40 -14.10 -5.20
N GLY A 181 -10.22 -13.06 -4.38
CA GLY A 181 -10.45 -13.08 -2.94
C GLY A 181 -9.26 -13.63 -2.14
N ASN A 182 -8.08 -13.78 -2.76
CA ASN A 182 -6.87 -14.00 -2.02
C ASN A 182 -6.39 -12.68 -1.44
N TYR A 183 -5.79 -12.70 -0.26
CA TYR A 183 -5.23 -11.48 0.30
C TYR A 183 -3.92 -11.74 1.03
N ARG A 184 -3.15 -10.68 1.17
CA ARG A 184 -1.93 -10.68 1.98
C ARG A 184 -1.90 -9.47 2.89
N THR A 185 -1.41 -9.67 4.10
CA THR A 185 -1.09 -8.59 5.04
C THR A 185 0.41 -8.44 5.14
N ILE A 186 0.89 -7.21 5.23
CA ILE A 186 2.28 -6.86 5.43
C ILE A 186 2.33 -5.93 6.63
N GLU A 187 2.96 -6.37 7.70
CA GLU A 187 3.19 -5.59 8.91
C GLU A 187 4.60 -5.00 8.87
N LEU A 188 4.73 -3.73 9.19
CA LEU A 188 5.99 -2.99 9.22
C LEU A 188 6.41 -2.79 10.67
N GLU A 189 7.56 -3.34 11.04
CA GLU A 189 8.03 -3.39 12.41
C GLU A 189 9.41 -2.73 12.56
N SER A 190 9.67 -2.15 13.73
CA SER A 190 10.98 -1.55 14.06
C SER A 190 11.45 -0.56 13.00
N MET A 191 10.52 0.27 12.48
CA MET A 191 10.80 1.19 11.39
C MET A 191 11.63 2.39 11.86
N HIS A 192 12.71 2.65 11.13
CA HIS A 192 13.56 3.82 11.28
C HIS A 192 13.43 4.70 10.05
N TYR A 193 13.18 5.99 10.24
CA TYR A 193 12.88 6.94 9.16
C TYR A 193 14.00 7.94 8.95
N ASN A 194 14.11 8.45 7.73
CA ASN A 194 15.05 9.49 7.31
C ASN A 194 16.52 9.15 7.57
N LEU A 195 16.86 7.88 7.34
CA LEU A 195 18.23 7.36 7.43
C LEU A 195 19.06 7.81 6.23
N VAL A 196 20.35 7.93 6.40
CA VAL A 196 21.28 8.07 5.29
C VAL A 196 21.53 6.70 4.68
N LEU A 197 20.97 6.46 3.48
CA LEU A 197 21.14 5.22 2.72
C LEU A 197 21.89 5.55 1.42
N GLU A 198 22.95 4.80 1.14
CA GLU A 198 23.73 4.97 -0.09
C GLU A 198 22.96 4.46 -1.31
N ASP A 199 23.13 5.09 -2.47
CA ASP A 199 22.41 4.73 -3.69
C ASP A 199 22.78 3.33 -4.20
N ASN A 200 24.04 2.92 -4.03
CA ASN A 200 24.52 1.59 -4.41
C ASN A 200 23.86 0.44 -3.63
N PHE A 201 23.26 0.72 -2.46
CA PHE A 201 22.47 -0.24 -1.69
C PHE A 201 21.21 -0.71 -2.44
N PHE A 202 20.75 0.09 -3.40
CA PHE A 202 19.58 -0.18 -4.22
C PHE A 202 19.93 -0.63 -5.65
N GLU A 203 21.19 -1.00 -5.87
CA GLU A 203 21.64 -1.59 -7.13
C GLU A 203 21.75 -3.12 -6.99
N PHE A 204 21.48 -3.82 -8.09
CA PHE A 204 21.71 -5.26 -8.17
C PHE A 204 22.76 -5.56 -9.25
N LYS A 205 23.74 -6.36 -8.89
CA LYS A 205 24.79 -6.76 -9.83
C LYS A 205 24.52 -8.17 -10.34
N VAL A 206 24.14 -8.27 -11.61
CA VAL A 206 24.02 -9.55 -12.29
C VAL A 206 25.41 -10.15 -12.50
N THR A 207 25.58 -11.39 -12.13
CA THR A 207 26.83 -12.16 -12.33
C THR A 207 26.68 -13.18 -13.46
N GLN A 208 27.77 -13.76 -13.93
CA GLN A 208 27.76 -14.66 -15.11
C GLN A 208 27.10 -16.01 -14.85
N ASP A 209 26.97 -16.40 -13.62
CA ASP A 209 26.35 -17.64 -13.12
C ASP A 209 24.84 -17.54 -12.95
N MET A 210 24.26 -16.34 -13.07
CA MET A 210 22.84 -16.14 -12.96
C MET A 210 22.14 -16.32 -14.31
N GLU A 211 21.02 -17.03 -14.28
CA GLU A 211 20.06 -17.01 -15.39
C GLU A 211 19.28 -15.71 -15.40
N VAL A 212 19.33 -14.96 -16.50
CA VAL A 212 18.62 -13.70 -16.66
C VAL A 212 17.30 -13.93 -17.38
N ILE A 213 16.19 -13.55 -16.72
CA ILE A 213 14.84 -13.62 -17.27
C ILE A 213 14.37 -12.18 -17.50
N GLU A 214 14.17 -11.79 -18.76
CA GLU A 214 13.53 -10.50 -19.06
C GLU A 214 12.02 -10.67 -19.03
N ALA A 215 11.36 -9.99 -18.07
CA ALA A 215 9.90 -10.01 -18.00
C ALA A 215 9.32 -9.12 -19.10
N GLY A 216 8.87 -9.77 -20.18
CA GLY A 216 8.01 -9.28 -21.25
C GLY A 216 8.24 -7.89 -21.84
N ASN A 217 8.59 -7.85 -23.09
CA ASN A 217 8.40 -6.69 -23.98
C ASN A 217 6.92 -6.41 -24.22
#